data_51548d9084186db730699c664c289574
#
_entry.id   51548d9084186db730699c664c289574
#
_cell.length_a   1.000
_cell.length_b   1.000
_cell.length_c   1.000
_cell.angle_alpha   90.00
_cell.angle_beta   90.00
_cell.angle_gamma   90.00
#
_symmetry.space_group_name_H-M   'P 1'
#
loop_
_entity.id
_entity.type
_entity.pdbx_description
1 polymer ?
#
loop_
_entity_poly.entity_id
_entity_poly.type
_entity_poly.pdbx_seq_one_letter_code
_entity_poly.pdbx_strand_id
1 'polypeptide(L)'
;IASYLFVEFLTTNVEFQAEFSMVSGYMPVLESVMDNEVYKADFLDKADGGDNIAALSVKVGLDQKDAYYVSPAFSGSSTARDEVGLLMQNVFVNYGAYADKQALLNEMFETAIKTCERKYPSK
;
A
#
# COMPACT_ATOMS: atom_id res chain seq x y z
N ILE A 1 -16.31 -26.01 -3.51
CA ILE A 1 -15.35 -26.71 -2.62
C ILE A 1 -13.92 -26.33 -3.01
N ALA A 2 -13.48 -26.49 -4.26
CA ALA A 2 -12.10 -26.21 -4.67
C ALA A 2 -11.68 -24.75 -4.38
N SER A 3 -12.53 -23.79 -4.69
CA SER A 3 -12.25 -22.36 -4.41
C SER A 3 -12.10 -22.06 -2.92
N TYR A 4 -12.89 -22.73 -2.08
CA TYR A 4 -12.78 -22.60 -0.63
C TYR A 4 -11.44 -23.15 -0.13
N LEU A 5 -11.07 -24.36 -0.54
CA LEU A 5 -9.81 -24.99 -0.18
C LEU A 5 -8.59 -24.16 -0.62
N PHE A 6 -8.69 -23.53 -1.79
CA PHE A 6 -7.65 -22.66 -2.30
C PHE A 6 -7.50 -21.39 -1.43
N VAL A 7 -8.60 -20.73 -1.09
CA VAL A 7 -8.57 -19.56 -0.18
C VAL A 7 -8.09 -19.97 1.20
N GLU A 8 -8.55 -21.09 1.74
CA GLU A 8 -8.09 -21.63 3.02
C GLU A 8 -6.57 -21.87 3.01
N PHE A 9 -6.04 -22.52 1.97
CA PHE A 9 -4.60 -22.71 1.78
C PHE A 9 -3.84 -21.37 1.81
N LEU A 10 -4.27 -20.39 1.01
CA LEU A 10 -3.62 -19.07 0.93
C LEU A 10 -3.58 -18.34 2.26
N THR A 11 -4.61 -18.52 3.11
CA THR A 11 -4.78 -17.75 4.34
C THR A 11 -4.29 -18.47 5.58
N THR A 12 -4.04 -19.78 5.52
CA THR A 12 -3.68 -20.58 6.71
C THR A 12 -2.32 -21.29 6.61
N ASN A 13 -1.72 -21.36 5.43
CA ASN A 13 -0.44 -22.03 5.25
C ASN A 13 0.72 -21.08 5.56
N VAL A 14 1.41 -21.33 6.65
CA VAL A 14 2.52 -20.49 7.16
C VAL A 14 3.70 -20.45 6.18
N GLU A 15 4.09 -21.61 5.65
CA GLU A 15 5.23 -21.71 4.72
C GLU A 15 4.97 -20.94 3.43
N PHE A 16 3.79 -21.13 2.86
CA PHE A 16 3.38 -20.39 1.66
C PHE A 16 3.38 -18.87 1.90
N GLN A 17 2.85 -18.40 3.03
CA GLN A 17 2.82 -16.98 3.33
C GLN A 17 4.21 -16.40 3.59
N ALA A 18 5.11 -17.17 4.20
CA ALA A 18 6.51 -16.80 4.37
C ALA A 18 7.19 -16.61 3.00
N GLU A 19 7.11 -17.63 2.13
CA GLU A 19 7.69 -17.57 0.79
C GLU A 19 7.09 -16.43 -0.05
N PHE A 20 5.76 -16.28 -0.03
CA PHE A 20 5.08 -15.22 -0.76
C PHE A 20 5.51 -13.82 -0.28
N SER A 21 5.65 -13.63 1.04
CA SER A 21 6.15 -12.38 1.62
C SER A 21 7.58 -12.08 1.20
N MET A 22 8.46 -13.09 1.25
CA MET A 22 9.87 -12.93 0.84
C MET A 22 10.02 -12.50 -0.63
N VAL A 23 9.15 -13.02 -1.51
CA VAL A 23 9.21 -12.70 -2.94
C VAL A 23 8.52 -11.38 -3.28
N SER A 24 7.37 -11.11 -2.66
CA SER A 24 6.52 -9.97 -3.01
C SER A 24 6.78 -8.71 -2.19
N GLY A 25 7.35 -8.85 -0.99
CA GLY A 25 7.47 -7.77 -0.01
C GLY A 25 6.15 -7.38 0.66
N TYR A 26 5.07 -8.17 0.45
CA TYR A 26 3.82 -7.98 1.17
C TYR A 26 3.89 -8.58 2.57
N MET A 27 3.25 -7.92 3.52
CA MET A 27 3.15 -8.44 4.89
C MET A 27 2.29 -9.70 4.93
N PRO A 28 2.73 -10.76 5.62
CA PRO A 28 1.90 -11.93 5.85
C PRO A 28 0.72 -11.59 6.77
N VAL A 29 -0.39 -12.31 6.60
CA VAL A 29 -1.60 -12.10 7.43
C VAL A 29 -1.60 -12.94 8.70
N LEU A 30 -0.76 -13.99 8.76
CA LEU A 30 -0.63 -14.85 9.95
C LEU A 30 0.53 -14.37 10.83
N GLU A 31 0.25 -14.16 12.11
CA GLU A 31 1.29 -13.84 13.10
C GLU A 31 2.32 -14.98 13.23
N SER A 32 1.90 -16.23 13.08
CA SER A 32 2.79 -17.39 13.12
C SER A 32 3.87 -17.41 12.03
N VAL A 33 3.73 -16.65 10.97
CA VAL A 33 4.79 -16.47 9.97
C VAL A 33 5.98 -15.74 10.56
N MET A 34 5.74 -14.82 11.50
CA MET A 34 6.82 -14.11 12.22
C MET A 34 7.67 -15.05 13.08
N ASP A 35 7.15 -16.21 13.45
CA ASP A 35 7.87 -17.23 14.22
C ASP A 35 8.61 -18.25 13.35
N ASN A 36 8.38 -18.22 12.03
CA ASN A 36 9.07 -19.10 11.10
C ASN A 36 10.57 -18.77 11.05
N GLU A 37 11.42 -19.76 11.38
CA GLU A 37 12.88 -19.57 11.51
C GLU A 37 13.53 -19.14 10.17
N VAL A 38 13.10 -19.71 9.06
CA VAL A 38 13.62 -19.38 7.72
C VAL A 38 13.23 -17.96 7.36
N TYR A 39 11.99 -17.56 7.62
CA TYR A 39 11.51 -16.21 7.37
C TYR A 39 12.29 -15.15 8.16
N LYS A 40 12.58 -15.44 9.43
CA LYS A 40 13.42 -14.57 10.26
C LYS A 40 14.83 -14.46 9.72
N ALA A 41 15.54 -15.58 9.61
CA ALA A 41 16.96 -15.61 9.28
C ALA A 41 17.27 -15.16 7.84
N ASP A 42 16.42 -15.57 6.89
CA ASP A 42 16.68 -15.33 5.46
C ASP A 42 16.04 -14.06 4.91
N PHE A 43 15.12 -13.46 5.65
CA PHE A 43 14.42 -12.27 5.21
C PHE A 43 14.47 -11.12 6.22
N LEU A 44 13.82 -11.24 7.39
CA LEU A 44 13.69 -10.12 8.33
C LEU A 44 15.04 -9.64 8.88
N ASP A 45 15.95 -10.57 9.23
CA ASP A 45 17.26 -10.22 9.78
C ASP A 45 18.18 -9.56 8.74
N LYS A 46 17.88 -9.73 7.45
CA LYS A 46 18.60 -9.08 6.35
C LYS A 46 18.05 -7.68 6.01
N ALA A 47 17.00 -7.23 6.65
CA ALA A 47 16.42 -5.91 6.41
C ALA A 47 17.38 -4.75 6.76
N ASP A 48 18.17 -4.91 7.81
CA ASP A 48 19.05 -3.84 8.33
C ASP A 48 20.26 -3.56 7.44
N GLY A 49 20.62 -4.48 6.53
CA GLY A 49 21.72 -4.31 5.57
C GLY A 49 21.41 -3.36 4.41
N GLY A 50 20.16 -2.98 4.21
CA GLY A 50 19.74 -2.11 3.11
C GLY A 50 19.69 -2.77 1.73
N ASP A 51 20.17 -3.99 1.60
CA ASP A 51 20.25 -4.72 0.33
C ASP A 51 18.92 -5.37 -0.06
N ASN A 52 17.99 -5.51 0.89
CA ASN A 52 16.66 -6.09 0.67
C ASN A 52 15.55 -5.10 1.03
N ILE A 53 15.12 -4.31 0.04
CA ILE A 53 14.05 -3.31 0.20
C ILE A 53 12.73 -3.95 0.61
N ALA A 54 12.42 -5.17 0.14
CA ALA A 54 11.21 -5.88 0.51
C ALA A 54 11.21 -6.24 2.00
N ALA A 55 12.32 -6.77 2.51
CA ALA A 55 12.48 -7.06 3.93
C ALA A 55 12.38 -5.81 4.80
N LEU A 56 13.04 -4.73 4.39
CA LEU A 56 12.98 -3.44 5.07
C LEU A 56 11.53 -2.90 5.11
N SER A 57 10.81 -2.98 4.00
CA SER A 57 9.41 -2.53 3.93
C SER A 57 8.51 -3.33 4.87
N VAL A 58 8.65 -4.65 4.91
CA VAL A 58 7.90 -5.50 5.83
C VAL A 58 8.25 -5.20 7.28
N LYS A 59 9.53 -5.04 7.60
CA LYS A 59 9.98 -4.71 8.97
C LYS A 59 9.39 -3.38 9.45
N VAL A 60 9.47 -2.33 8.64
CA VAL A 60 8.87 -1.02 8.94
C VAL A 60 7.35 -1.14 9.11
N GLY A 61 6.69 -1.93 8.25
CA GLY A 61 5.25 -2.19 8.38
C GLY A 61 4.90 -2.89 9.70
N LEU A 62 5.70 -3.86 10.12
CA LEU A 62 5.51 -4.57 11.40
C LEU A 62 5.71 -3.64 12.61
N ASP A 63 6.70 -2.77 12.57
CA ASP A 63 6.95 -1.77 13.61
C ASP A 63 5.80 -0.77 13.75
N GLN A 64 5.03 -0.58 12.68
CA GLN A 64 3.89 0.33 12.61
C GLN A 64 2.53 -0.38 12.72
N LYS A 65 2.49 -1.65 13.11
CA LYS A 65 1.26 -2.46 13.13
C LYS A 65 0.10 -1.83 13.93
N ASP A 66 0.41 -1.11 15.00
CA ASP A 66 -0.58 -0.45 15.85
C ASP A 66 -1.12 0.87 15.25
N ALA A 67 -0.51 1.36 14.17
CA ALA A 67 -0.89 2.57 13.45
C ALA A 67 -1.62 2.26 12.12
N TYR A 68 -2.12 1.05 11.92
CA TYR A 68 -2.83 0.68 10.71
C TYR A 68 -4.09 1.50 10.52
N TYR A 69 -4.19 2.09 9.34
CA TYR A 69 -5.37 2.80 8.89
C TYR A 69 -6.04 2.05 7.74
N VAL A 70 -7.32 1.77 7.91
CA VAL A 70 -8.14 1.21 6.83
C VAL A 70 -8.90 2.35 6.17
N SER A 71 -8.59 2.59 4.89
CA SER A 71 -9.31 3.60 4.12
C SER A 71 -10.80 3.28 4.07
N PRO A 72 -11.69 4.24 4.39
CA PRO A 72 -13.12 4.02 4.36
C PRO A 72 -13.57 3.63 2.94
N ALA A 73 -14.45 2.63 2.87
CA ALA A 73 -15.10 2.24 1.63
C ALA A 73 -16.41 3.01 1.47
N PHE A 74 -16.49 3.86 0.45
CA PHE A 74 -17.68 4.63 0.09
C PHE A 74 -17.85 4.66 -1.41
N SER A 75 -19.04 5.03 -1.88
CA SER A 75 -19.30 5.20 -3.32
C SER A 75 -18.38 6.29 -3.88
N GLY A 76 -17.51 5.92 -4.82
CA GLY A 76 -16.50 6.84 -5.37
C GLY A 76 -15.12 6.74 -4.74
N SER A 77 -14.89 5.87 -3.75
CA SER A 77 -13.59 5.72 -3.09
C SER A 77 -12.45 5.34 -4.05
N SER A 78 -12.72 4.54 -5.08
CA SER A 78 -11.74 4.23 -6.12
C SER A 78 -11.37 5.46 -6.93
N THR A 79 -12.37 6.24 -7.38
CA THR A 79 -12.12 7.49 -8.09
C THR A 79 -11.31 8.48 -7.25
N ALA A 80 -11.63 8.62 -5.96
CA ALA A 80 -10.87 9.50 -5.08
C ALA A 80 -9.40 9.08 -4.96
N ARG A 81 -9.11 7.77 -4.89
CA ARG A 81 -7.73 7.26 -4.87
C ARG A 81 -7.00 7.51 -6.19
N ASP A 82 -7.67 7.30 -7.33
CA ASP A 82 -7.10 7.56 -8.64
C ASP A 82 -6.76 9.05 -8.82
N GLU A 83 -7.66 9.95 -8.40
CA GLU A 83 -7.44 11.40 -8.47
C GLU A 83 -6.30 11.85 -7.55
N VAL A 84 -6.15 11.26 -6.36
CA VAL A 84 -4.99 11.55 -5.49
C VAL A 84 -3.69 11.10 -6.16
N GLY A 85 -3.67 9.93 -6.79
CA GLY A 85 -2.51 9.47 -7.56
C GLY A 85 -2.15 10.41 -8.71
N LEU A 86 -3.15 10.83 -9.49
CA LEU A 86 -2.96 11.80 -10.58
C LEU A 86 -2.52 13.17 -10.08
N LEU A 87 -3.06 13.63 -8.95
CA LEU A 87 -2.64 14.88 -8.31
C LEU A 87 -1.14 14.84 -7.98
N MET A 88 -0.69 13.78 -7.31
CA MET A 88 0.72 13.62 -6.96
C MET A 88 1.61 13.59 -8.21
N GLN A 89 1.21 12.84 -9.24
CA GLN A 89 1.94 12.77 -10.50
C GLN A 89 2.03 14.13 -11.19
N ASN A 90 0.91 14.85 -11.29
CA ASN A 90 0.85 16.16 -11.93
C ASN A 90 1.67 17.21 -11.17
N VAL A 91 1.62 17.21 -9.84
CA VAL A 91 2.47 18.08 -9.04
C VAL A 91 3.94 17.78 -9.30
N PHE A 92 4.33 16.53 -9.29
CA PHE A 92 5.72 16.12 -9.51
C PHE A 92 6.25 16.54 -10.89
N VAL A 93 5.46 16.28 -11.94
CA VAL A 93 5.83 16.60 -13.32
C VAL A 93 5.90 18.11 -13.56
N ASN A 94 4.97 18.88 -13.00
CA ASN A 94 4.85 20.33 -13.27
C ASN A 94 5.56 21.21 -12.24
N TYR A 95 6.13 20.62 -11.20
CA TYR A 95 6.73 21.37 -10.08
C TYR A 95 7.75 22.41 -10.53
N GLY A 96 8.58 22.09 -11.52
CA GLY A 96 9.58 22.99 -12.06
C GLY A 96 9.03 24.15 -12.91
N ALA A 97 7.85 23.96 -13.53
CA ALA A 97 7.25 24.94 -14.44
C ALA A 97 6.49 26.06 -13.73
N TYR A 98 6.05 25.85 -12.49
CA TYR A 98 5.31 26.84 -11.72
C TYR A 98 6.25 27.70 -10.89
N ALA A 99 6.11 29.01 -10.99
CA ALA A 99 6.79 29.97 -10.12
C ALA A 99 6.23 29.91 -8.68
N ASP A 100 4.90 29.81 -8.56
CA ASP A 100 4.18 29.66 -7.31
C ASP A 100 3.76 28.20 -7.10
N LYS A 101 4.41 27.51 -6.17
CA LYS A 101 4.14 26.12 -5.84
C LYS A 101 2.81 25.92 -5.13
N GLN A 102 2.36 26.92 -4.37
CA GLN A 102 1.06 26.85 -3.70
C GLN A 102 -0.09 26.98 -4.71
N ALA A 103 0.08 27.82 -5.73
CA ALA A 103 -0.89 27.92 -6.83
C ALA A 103 -1.02 26.59 -7.59
N LEU A 104 0.09 25.90 -7.88
CA LEU A 104 0.07 24.57 -8.48
C LEU A 104 -0.71 23.57 -7.62
N LEU A 105 -0.42 23.49 -6.34
CA LEU A 105 -1.12 22.57 -5.43
C LEU A 105 -2.62 22.85 -5.41
N ASN A 106 -3.01 24.11 -5.26
CA ASN A 106 -4.41 24.50 -5.22
C ASN A 106 -5.15 24.11 -6.51
N GLU A 107 -4.56 24.38 -7.67
CA GLU A 107 -5.13 24.00 -8.97
C GLU A 107 -5.32 22.47 -9.11
N MET A 108 -4.33 21.70 -8.70
CA MET A 108 -4.40 20.24 -8.77
C MET A 108 -5.46 19.67 -7.81
N PHE A 109 -5.55 20.20 -6.60
CA PHE A 109 -6.61 19.81 -5.64
C PHE A 109 -8.00 20.17 -6.16
N GLU A 110 -8.21 21.38 -6.66
CA GLU A 110 -9.50 21.77 -7.23
C GLU A 110 -9.91 20.87 -8.40
N THR A 111 -8.95 20.48 -9.25
CA THR A 111 -9.21 19.59 -10.39
C THR A 111 -9.65 18.21 -9.92
N ALA A 112 -8.97 17.64 -8.92
CA ALA A 112 -9.33 16.36 -8.32
C ALA A 112 -10.74 16.40 -7.68
N ILE A 113 -11.03 17.44 -6.91
CA ILE A 113 -12.35 17.63 -6.28
C ILE A 113 -13.45 17.72 -7.33
N LYS A 114 -13.30 18.57 -8.35
CA LYS A 114 -14.27 18.72 -9.44
C LYS A 114 -14.53 17.39 -10.17
N THR A 115 -13.51 16.57 -10.36
CA THR A 115 -13.67 15.26 -11.00
C THR A 115 -14.47 14.31 -10.11
N CYS A 116 -14.18 14.28 -8.82
CA CYS A 116 -14.94 13.46 -7.87
C CYS A 116 -16.41 13.90 -7.80
N GLU A 117 -16.69 15.19 -7.69
CA GLU A 117 -18.05 15.75 -7.63
C GLU A 117 -18.86 15.47 -8.90
N ARG A 118 -18.20 15.56 -10.07
CA ARG A 118 -18.86 15.24 -11.35
C ARG A 118 -19.27 13.78 -11.45
N LYS A 119 -18.43 12.87 -10.97
CA LYS A 119 -18.71 11.42 -11.00
C LYS A 119 -19.69 10.98 -9.91
N TYR A 120 -19.64 11.63 -8.77
CA TYR A 120 -20.42 11.30 -7.58
C TYR A 120 -21.00 12.57 -6.95
N PRO A 121 -22.00 13.20 -7.61
CA PRO A 121 -22.62 14.41 -7.08
C PRO A 121 -23.24 14.15 -5.72
N SER A 122 -22.97 15.04 -4.77
CA SER A 122 -23.67 15.05 -3.48
C SER A 122 -25.17 15.25 -3.71
N LYS A 123 -26.00 14.41 -3.08
CA LYS A 123 -27.45 14.52 -3.16
C LYS A 123 -27.94 15.72 -2.37
#